data_daba27894dab156bec160e909b36b468
#
_entry.id   daba27894dab156bec160e909b36b468
#
_cell.length_a   1.000
_cell.length_b   1.000
_cell.length_c   1.000
_cell.angle_alpha   90.00
_cell.angle_beta   90.00
_cell.angle_gamma   90.00
#
_symmetry.space_group_name_H-M   'P 1'
#
loop_
_entity.id
_entity.type
_entity.pdbx_description
1 polymer ?
#
loop_
_entity_poly.entity_id
_entity_poly.type
_entity_poly.pdbx_seq_one_letter_code
_entity_poly.pdbx_strand_id
1 'polypeptide(L)'
;VKSSNQGQRNTQPGVTTTVNLAAAKLLSFNYKVSSEANWDYVFVSIDGTVVAPADYTEKGLLSGDRAAEWLNYTYAVPEGEHTVTIGYRKDSSGDRFEDTAWLDEIQFMDIINVTGVEFSQDTLTVPLARTAQLEWIVLPADAANKNVTFTSDNDEVATVNTKGLVTGVAPGTANITVTTVDGGFTDVIAVTVE
;
A
#
# COMPACT_ATOMS: atom_id res chain seq x y z
N VAL A 1 10.00 -8.02 19.85
CA VAL A 1 9.32 -9.19 20.46
C VAL A 1 9.47 -10.38 19.54
N LYS A 2 9.73 -11.56 20.08
CA LYS A 2 9.77 -12.83 19.35
C LYS A 2 8.62 -13.72 19.81
N SER A 3 7.86 -14.27 18.88
CA SER A 3 6.91 -15.35 19.11
C SER A 3 7.53 -16.65 18.56
N SER A 4 7.41 -17.75 19.24
CA SER A 4 7.80 -19.06 18.75
C SER A 4 6.70 -20.06 19.03
N ASN A 5 6.16 -20.66 17.96
CA ASN A 5 5.07 -21.62 18.03
C ASN A 5 5.51 -23.01 17.60
N GLN A 6 6.81 -23.25 17.46
CA GLN A 6 7.33 -24.55 17.04
C GLN A 6 6.78 -25.67 17.94
N GLY A 7 6.16 -26.66 17.34
CA GLY A 7 5.49 -27.74 18.03
C GLY A 7 4.14 -27.37 18.70
N GLN A 8 3.68 -26.13 18.57
CA GLN A 8 2.42 -25.64 19.14
C GLN A 8 1.39 -25.42 18.02
N ARG A 9 0.43 -26.31 17.88
CA ARG A 9 -0.60 -26.25 16.83
C ARG A 9 -1.77 -25.35 17.23
N ASN A 10 -2.38 -24.68 16.26
CA ASN A 10 -3.55 -23.80 16.45
C ASN A 10 -3.33 -22.70 17.49
N THR A 11 -2.14 -22.11 17.53
CA THR A 11 -1.80 -21.05 18.48
C THR A 11 -1.71 -19.69 17.80
N GLN A 12 -2.01 -18.64 18.57
CA GLN A 12 -2.01 -17.27 18.09
C GLN A 12 -1.38 -16.30 19.12
N PRO A 13 -0.08 -16.46 19.45
CA PRO A 13 0.58 -15.51 20.32
C PRO A 13 0.66 -14.15 19.64
N GLY A 14 0.54 -13.08 20.43
CA GLY A 14 0.59 -11.72 19.92
C GLY A 14 0.87 -10.70 21.01
N VAL A 15 1.13 -9.47 20.57
CA VAL A 15 1.20 -8.27 21.39
C VAL A 15 -0.13 -7.55 21.25
N THR A 16 -0.79 -7.28 22.38
CA THR A 16 -2.08 -6.58 22.40
C THR A 16 -1.94 -5.29 23.18
N THR A 17 -2.51 -4.22 22.65
CA THR A 17 -2.60 -2.92 23.31
C THR A 17 -3.97 -2.30 23.09
N THR A 18 -4.45 -1.52 24.06
CA THR A 18 -5.61 -0.66 23.89
C THR A 18 -5.13 0.75 23.60
N VAL A 19 -5.67 1.35 22.57
CA VAL A 19 -5.36 2.73 22.14
C VAL A 19 -6.65 3.54 22.09
N ASN A 20 -6.55 4.82 22.40
CA ASN A 20 -7.65 5.79 22.20
C ASN A 20 -7.13 6.87 21.24
N LEU A 21 -7.56 6.79 20.00
CA LEU A 21 -7.06 7.62 18.91
C LEU A 21 -8.01 8.79 18.67
N ALA A 22 -7.51 10.01 18.83
CA ALA A 22 -8.28 11.24 18.56
C ALA A 22 -8.53 11.47 17.06
N ALA A 23 -7.80 10.78 16.20
CA ALA A 23 -7.97 10.72 14.75
C ALA A 23 -7.42 9.37 14.26
N ALA A 24 -7.79 8.96 13.06
CA ALA A 24 -7.22 7.77 12.42
C ALA A 24 -5.68 7.84 12.36
N LYS A 25 -5.01 6.74 12.63
CA LYS A 25 -3.55 6.64 12.63
C LYS A 25 -3.08 5.48 11.76
N LEU A 26 -1.86 5.58 11.27
CA LEU A 26 -1.18 4.49 10.58
C LEU A 26 -0.42 3.67 11.64
N LEU A 27 -0.93 2.48 11.96
CA LEU A 27 -0.14 1.46 12.66
C LEU A 27 1.00 1.05 11.73
N SER A 28 2.22 1.14 12.20
CA SER A 28 3.43 0.66 11.50
C SER A 28 4.21 -0.25 12.41
N PHE A 29 4.72 -1.34 11.85
CA PHE A 29 5.64 -2.23 12.56
C PHE A 29 6.58 -2.94 11.60
N ASN A 30 7.76 -3.24 12.07
CA ASN A 30 8.69 -4.11 11.38
C ASN A 30 8.47 -5.55 11.81
N TYR A 31 8.57 -6.47 10.86
CA TYR A 31 8.43 -7.89 11.12
C TYR A 31 9.44 -8.74 10.34
N LYS A 32 9.74 -9.89 10.90
CA LYS A 32 10.33 -11.05 10.22
C LYS A 32 9.43 -12.23 10.48
N VAL A 33 9.38 -13.16 9.54
CA VAL A 33 8.63 -14.40 9.71
C VAL A 33 9.41 -15.57 9.11
N SER A 34 9.37 -16.71 9.78
CA SER A 34 9.94 -17.97 9.31
C SER A 34 8.87 -19.03 9.49
N SER A 35 8.10 -19.30 8.44
CA SER A 35 6.87 -20.08 8.50
C SER A 35 6.54 -20.77 7.19
N GLU A 36 5.54 -21.64 7.20
CA GLU A 36 4.93 -22.18 5.99
C GLU A 36 4.14 -21.10 5.25
N ALA A 37 4.49 -20.87 3.98
CA ALA A 37 3.86 -19.81 3.18
C ALA A 37 2.34 -20.01 3.06
N ASN A 38 1.57 -18.95 3.30
CA ASN A 38 0.11 -18.88 3.23
C ASN A 38 -0.68 -19.68 4.29
N TRP A 39 -0.02 -20.45 5.14
CA TRP A 39 -0.68 -21.24 6.19
C TRP A 39 -0.44 -20.65 7.57
N ASP A 40 0.79 -20.30 7.87
CA ASP A 40 1.21 -19.68 9.10
C ASP A 40 1.68 -18.26 8.83
N TYR A 41 1.13 -17.26 9.51
CA TYR A 41 1.33 -15.87 9.11
C TYR A 41 1.25 -14.87 10.27
N VAL A 42 1.89 -13.71 10.09
CA VAL A 42 1.67 -12.54 10.93
C VAL A 42 0.27 -11.99 10.65
N PHE A 43 -0.46 -11.58 11.68
CA PHE A 43 -1.78 -10.98 11.55
C PHE A 43 -1.92 -9.71 12.37
N VAL A 44 -2.84 -8.85 11.95
CA VAL A 44 -3.34 -7.71 12.72
C VAL A 44 -4.82 -7.93 12.98
N SER A 45 -5.25 -7.75 14.23
CA SER A 45 -6.68 -7.68 14.58
C SER A 45 -7.00 -6.38 15.30
N ILE A 46 -8.20 -5.87 15.03
CA ILE A 46 -8.77 -4.71 15.69
C ILE A 46 -10.09 -5.16 16.31
N ASP A 47 -10.23 -4.93 17.62
CA ASP A 47 -11.42 -5.30 18.41
C ASP A 47 -11.81 -6.78 18.26
N GLY A 48 -10.79 -7.65 18.18
CA GLY A 48 -10.94 -9.09 18.02
C GLY A 48 -11.21 -9.56 16.58
N THR A 49 -11.39 -8.66 15.62
CA THR A 49 -11.56 -8.99 14.21
C THR A 49 -10.21 -8.93 13.50
N VAL A 50 -9.81 -10.00 12.80
CA VAL A 50 -8.60 -10.01 11.98
C VAL A 50 -8.85 -9.13 10.76
N VAL A 51 -8.04 -8.07 10.61
CA VAL A 51 -8.12 -7.09 9.52
C VAL A 51 -6.97 -7.23 8.53
N ALA A 52 -5.89 -7.89 8.93
CA ALA A 52 -4.77 -8.27 8.05
C ALA A 52 -4.25 -9.66 8.45
N PRO A 53 -3.97 -10.53 7.48
CA PRO A 53 -4.17 -10.37 6.05
C PRO A 53 -5.66 -10.35 5.65
N ALA A 54 -6.02 -9.43 4.77
CA ALA A 54 -7.39 -9.30 4.26
C ALA A 54 -7.71 -10.37 3.20
N ASP A 55 -6.71 -10.79 2.44
CA ASP A 55 -6.85 -11.77 1.37
C ASP A 55 -5.65 -12.73 1.27
N TYR A 56 -5.70 -13.63 0.28
CA TYR A 56 -4.65 -14.63 0.05
C TYR A 56 -3.33 -14.02 -0.43
N THR A 57 -3.37 -12.92 -1.17
CA THR A 57 -2.17 -12.21 -1.66
C THR A 57 -1.41 -11.56 -0.50
N GLU A 58 -2.14 -10.85 0.35
CA GLU A 58 -1.58 -10.22 1.55
C GLU A 58 -1.04 -11.27 2.54
N LYS A 59 -1.71 -12.44 2.64
CA LYS A 59 -1.25 -13.57 3.43
C LYS A 59 0.13 -14.06 2.96
N GLY A 60 0.37 -14.10 1.66
CA GLY A 60 1.67 -14.41 1.08
C GLY A 60 2.76 -13.40 1.46
N LEU A 61 2.41 -12.14 1.68
CA LEU A 61 3.36 -11.12 2.16
C LEU A 61 3.72 -11.33 3.64
N LEU A 62 2.77 -11.73 4.45
CA LEU A 62 2.92 -11.88 5.91
C LEU A 62 3.35 -13.28 6.36
N SER A 63 3.76 -14.15 5.43
CA SER A 63 4.17 -15.54 5.67
C SER A 63 5.42 -15.94 4.89
N GLY A 64 5.82 -17.19 5.02
CA GLY A 64 6.98 -17.76 4.32
C GLY A 64 8.29 -17.61 5.11
N ASP A 65 9.39 -18.00 4.49
CA ASP A 65 10.73 -17.86 5.11
C ASP A 65 11.34 -16.50 4.79
N ARG A 66 11.05 -15.52 5.63
CA ARG A 66 11.51 -14.13 5.54
C ARG A 66 12.31 -13.71 6.78
N ALA A 67 12.99 -14.65 7.42
CA ALA A 67 13.78 -14.38 8.62
C ALA A 67 15.05 -13.58 8.36
N ALA A 68 15.52 -13.53 7.11
CA ALA A 68 16.77 -12.84 6.73
C ALA A 68 16.66 -11.32 6.78
N GLU A 69 15.47 -10.76 6.53
CA GLU A 69 15.25 -9.33 6.36
C GLU A 69 14.13 -8.80 7.24
N TRP A 70 14.28 -7.58 7.77
CA TRP A 70 13.19 -6.84 8.37
C TRP A 70 12.32 -6.25 7.27
N LEU A 71 11.05 -6.59 7.30
CA LEU A 71 10.02 -6.04 6.43
C LEU A 71 9.13 -5.09 7.23
N ASN A 72 8.61 -4.06 6.59
CA ASN A 72 7.66 -3.14 7.21
C ASN A 72 6.23 -3.45 6.75
N TYR A 73 5.28 -3.37 7.68
CA TYR A 73 3.86 -3.45 7.40
C TYR A 73 3.12 -2.27 8.02
N THR A 74 2.13 -1.74 7.31
CA THR A 74 1.31 -0.63 7.78
C THR A 74 -0.18 -0.94 7.62
N TYR A 75 -0.99 -0.46 8.57
CA TYR A 75 -2.44 -0.58 8.55
C TYR A 75 -3.10 0.67 9.13
N ALA A 76 -4.13 1.22 8.46
CA ALA A 76 -4.86 2.38 8.96
C ALA A 76 -5.85 1.96 10.05
N VAL A 77 -5.64 2.43 11.28
CA VAL A 77 -6.54 2.22 12.42
C VAL A 77 -7.45 3.43 12.53
N PRO A 78 -8.78 3.26 12.57
CA PRO A 78 -9.74 4.37 12.68
C PRO A 78 -9.55 5.21 13.96
N GLU A 79 -10.20 6.36 14.04
CA GLU A 79 -10.36 7.09 15.29
C GLU A 79 -11.22 6.30 16.29
N GLY A 80 -11.01 6.52 17.58
CA GLY A 80 -11.75 5.89 18.66
C GLY A 80 -10.90 5.03 19.57
N GLU A 81 -11.56 4.32 20.49
CA GLU A 81 -10.94 3.35 21.36
C GLU A 81 -10.92 1.98 20.69
N HIS A 82 -9.72 1.40 20.53
CA HIS A 82 -9.53 0.11 19.87
C HIS A 82 -8.56 -0.78 20.64
N THR A 83 -8.86 -2.08 20.65
CA THR A 83 -7.92 -3.12 21.07
C THR A 83 -7.22 -3.65 19.83
N VAL A 84 -5.92 -3.34 19.69
CA VAL A 84 -5.10 -3.75 18.56
C VAL A 84 -4.19 -4.90 18.96
N THR A 85 -4.21 -5.98 18.19
CA THR A 85 -3.32 -7.12 18.36
C THR A 85 -2.50 -7.35 17.09
N ILE A 86 -1.19 -7.46 17.24
CA ILE A 86 -0.29 -7.97 16.21
C ILE A 86 0.23 -9.31 16.67
N GLY A 87 -0.01 -10.35 15.91
CA GLY A 87 0.32 -11.70 16.32
C GLY A 87 0.80 -12.58 15.19
N TYR A 88 1.11 -13.82 15.54
CA TYR A 88 1.49 -14.87 14.62
C TYR A 88 0.52 -16.04 14.77
N ARG A 89 -0.11 -16.43 13.67
CA ARG A 89 -1.03 -17.56 13.62
C ARG A 89 -0.33 -18.77 13.05
N LYS A 90 -0.37 -19.88 13.80
CA LYS A 90 0.01 -21.21 13.34
C LYS A 90 -1.22 -22.08 13.17
N ASP A 91 -1.27 -22.80 12.05
CA ASP A 91 -2.33 -23.76 11.76
C ASP A 91 -2.16 -25.09 12.49
N SER A 92 -2.94 -26.10 12.09
CA SER A 92 -2.92 -27.44 12.69
C SER A 92 -1.90 -28.38 12.04
N SER A 93 -1.25 -27.98 10.97
CA SER A 93 -0.32 -28.83 10.22
C SER A 93 1.12 -28.76 10.73
N GLY A 94 2.03 -29.46 10.05
CA GLY A 94 3.40 -29.66 10.51
C GLY A 94 4.23 -28.39 10.64
N ASP A 95 5.33 -28.53 11.37
CA ASP A 95 6.29 -27.46 11.54
C ASP A 95 7.13 -27.33 10.28
N ARG A 96 7.24 -26.12 9.73
CA ARG A 96 8.16 -25.78 8.67
C ARG A 96 8.96 -24.55 9.07
N PHE A 97 10.25 -24.58 8.82
CA PHE A 97 11.20 -23.55 9.25
C PHE A 97 11.22 -23.40 10.78
N GLU A 98 11.26 -22.16 11.28
CA GLU A 98 11.29 -21.90 12.74
C GLU A 98 9.90 -21.73 13.36
N ASP A 99 8.82 -21.66 12.56
CA ASP A 99 7.45 -21.37 12.99
C ASP A 99 7.38 -20.19 13.97
N THR A 100 7.94 -19.08 13.56
CA THR A 100 8.22 -17.94 14.42
C THR A 100 8.03 -16.62 13.67
N ALA A 101 7.56 -15.61 14.39
CA ALA A 101 7.61 -14.22 13.96
C ALA A 101 8.36 -13.35 14.96
N TRP A 102 9.01 -12.32 14.45
CA TRP A 102 9.64 -11.25 15.21
C TRP A 102 8.95 -9.95 14.86
N LEU A 103 8.66 -9.13 15.86
CA LEU A 103 8.03 -7.82 15.73
C LEU A 103 8.93 -6.77 16.38
N ASP A 104 9.08 -5.64 15.71
CA ASP A 104 9.86 -4.50 16.20
C ASP A 104 9.26 -3.17 15.72
N GLU A 105 9.67 -2.07 16.33
CA GLU A 105 9.29 -0.70 15.96
C GLU A 105 7.77 -0.50 15.81
N ILE A 106 6.97 -1.07 16.71
CA ILE A 106 5.51 -0.92 16.70
C ILE A 106 5.15 0.51 17.11
N GLN A 107 4.49 1.25 16.22
CA GLN A 107 4.13 2.65 16.45
C GLN A 107 2.82 3.04 15.75
N PHE A 108 2.17 4.08 16.27
CA PHE A 108 1.03 4.73 15.64
C PHE A 108 1.46 6.11 15.16
N MET A 109 1.47 6.29 13.84
CA MET A 109 1.91 7.52 13.18
C MET A 109 0.71 8.33 12.69
N ASP A 110 0.89 9.64 12.53
CA ASP A 110 -0.09 10.47 11.83
C ASP A 110 -0.21 10.02 10.37
N ILE A 111 -1.45 10.01 9.86
CA ILE A 111 -1.68 9.84 8.43
C ILE A 111 -1.41 11.18 7.76
N ILE A 112 -0.39 11.24 6.94
CA ILE A 112 -0.08 12.42 6.15
C ILE A 112 -0.90 12.34 4.87
N ASN A 113 -1.92 13.20 4.76
CA ASN A 113 -2.80 13.26 3.61
C ASN A 113 -2.14 13.99 2.44
N VAL A 114 -2.59 13.70 1.25
CA VAL A 114 -2.21 14.45 0.04
C VAL A 114 -2.68 15.89 0.14
N THR A 115 -1.84 16.83 -0.29
CA THR A 115 -2.15 18.27 -0.38
C THR A 115 -2.09 18.80 -1.80
N GLY A 116 -1.62 18.00 -2.76
CA GLY A 116 -1.53 18.37 -4.17
C GLY A 116 -0.93 17.29 -5.05
N VAL A 117 -1.00 17.53 -6.36
CA VAL A 117 -0.29 16.78 -7.39
C VAL A 117 0.14 17.75 -8.47
N GLU A 118 1.30 17.54 -9.05
CA GLU A 118 1.86 18.40 -10.08
C GLU A 118 2.55 17.55 -11.16
N PHE A 119 2.33 17.87 -12.43
CA PHE A 119 3.15 17.35 -13.52
C PHE A 119 4.53 18.01 -13.51
N SER A 120 5.56 17.29 -13.92
CA SER A 120 6.93 17.81 -14.02
C SER A 120 7.11 18.81 -15.17
N GLN A 121 6.11 18.94 -16.04
CA GLN A 121 6.10 19.86 -17.20
C GLN A 121 4.67 20.25 -17.58
N ASP A 122 4.48 21.42 -18.17
CA ASP A 122 3.15 21.94 -18.54
C ASP A 122 2.66 21.42 -19.90
N THR A 123 3.57 20.97 -20.77
CA THR A 123 3.26 20.50 -22.12
C THR A 123 4.07 19.27 -22.50
N LEU A 124 3.49 18.42 -23.34
CA LEU A 124 4.14 17.23 -23.89
C LEU A 124 3.83 17.11 -25.38
N THR A 125 4.85 16.89 -26.21
CA THR A 125 4.68 16.55 -27.63
C THR A 125 4.88 15.04 -27.81
N VAL A 126 3.91 14.38 -28.46
CA VAL A 126 3.94 12.94 -28.76
C VAL A 126 3.81 12.74 -30.25
N PRO A 127 4.77 12.12 -30.94
CA PRO A 127 4.62 11.82 -32.36
C PRO A 127 3.44 10.86 -32.61
N LEU A 128 2.78 11.02 -33.75
CA LEU A 128 1.66 10.14 -34.13
C LEU A 128 2.03 8.66 -34.03
N ALA A 129 1.15 7.86 -33.46
CA ALA A 129 1.32 6.42 -33.19
C ALA A 129 2.54 6.08 -32.31
N ARG A 130 3.04 7.02 -31.52
CA ARG A 130 4.07 6.81 -30.51
C ARG A 130 3.53 7.00 -29.11
N THR A 131 4.34 6.65 -28.13
CA THR A 131 4.01 6.79 -26.72
C THR A 131 5.04 7.65 -26.00
N ALA A 132 4.58 8.34 -24.94
CA ALA A 132 5.45 9.07 -24.01
C ALA A 132 4.97 8.86 -22.57
N GLN A 133 5.91 8.77 -21.64
CA GLN A 133 5.62 8.62 -20.21
C GLN A 133 5.45 10.00 -19.58
N LEU A 134 4.34 10.20 -18.86
CA LEU A 134 4.16 11.35 -18.00
C LEU A 134 4.97 11.17 -16.71
N GLU A 135 5.47 12.30 -16.21
CA GLU A 135 6.12 12.39 -14.92
C GLU A 135 5.34 13.36 -14.02
N TRP A 136 5.08 12.96 -12.78
CA TRP A 136 4.35 13.75 -11.81
C TRP A 136 4.86 13.51 -10.39
N ILE A 137 4.55 14.42 -9.50
CA ILE A 137 4.80 14.30 -8.06
C ILE A 137 3.51 14.49 -7.29
N VAL A 138 3.33 13.72 -6.22
CA VAL A 138 2.25 13.89 -5.24
C VAL A 138 2.83 14.55 -4.00
N LEU A 139 2.15 15.54 -3.48
CA LEU A 139 2.59 16.35 -2.36
C LEU A 139 1.74 16.05 -1.10
N PRO A 140 2.38 16.05 0.08
CA PRO A 140 3.82 16.02 0.28
C PRO A 140 4.45 14.67 -0.10
N ALA A 141 5.77 14.60 -0.22
CA ALA A 141 6.46 13.39 -0.68
C ALA A 141 6.27 12.17 0.25
N ASP A 142 5.94 12.40 1.51
CA ASP A 142 5.64 11.39 2.54
C ASP A 142 4.14 11.14 2.76
N ALA A 143 3.26 11.63 1.85
CA ALA A 143 1.84 11.33 1.89
C ALA A 143 1.59 9.82 1.89
N ALA A 144 0.63 9.38 2.72
CA ALA A 144 0.35 7.96 2.97
C ALA A 144 -0.24 7.25 1.74
N ASN A 145 -1.06 7.94 0.93
CA ASN A 145 -1.67 7.40 -0.28
C ASN A 145 -1.35 8.28 -1.50
N LYS A 146 -0.35 7.90 -2.27
CA LYS A 146 0.08 8.60 -3.48
C LYS A 146 -0.54 8.06 -4.78
N ASN A 147 -1.57 7.26 -4.69
CA ASN A 147 -2.25 6.72 -5.86
C ASN A 147 -2.94 7.83 -6.65
N VAL A 148 -2.84 7.75 -7.97
CA VAL A 148 -3.45 8.68 -8.91
C VAL A 148 -4.21 7.95 -10.01
N THR A 149 -5.11 8.67 -10.66
CA THR A 149 -5.79 8.27 -11.88
C THR A 149 -5.53 9.30 -12.97
N PHE A 150 -5.67 8.89 -14.23
CA PHE A 150 -5.50 9.76 -15.40
C PHE A 150 -6.73 9.71 -16.29
N THR A 151 -7.06 10.87 -16.88
CA THR A 151 -8.10 10.99 -17.89
C THR A 151 -7.64 11.89 -19.02
N SER A 152 -8.06 11.61 -20.25
CA SER A 152 -7.92 12.50 -21.40
C SER A 152 -9.27 13.19 -21.66
N ASP A 153 -9.23 14.44 -22.05
CA ASP A 153 -10.43 15.17 -22.51
C ASP A 153 -10.76 14.88 -23.99
N ASN A 154 -9.81 14.26 -24.73
CA ASN A 154 -9.99 13.90 -26.13
C ASN A 154 -9.20 12.63 -26.51
N ASP A 155 -9.81 11.48 -26.31
CA ASP A 155 -9.22 10.17 -26.63
C ASP A 155 -9.02 9.95 -28.16
N GLU A 156 -9.67 10.74 -29.02
CA GLU A 156 -9.45 10.67 -30.46
C GLU A 156 -8.10 11.29 -30.86
N VAL A 157 -7.53 12.17 -30.04
CA VAL A 157 -6.22 12.79 -30.24
C VAL A 157 -5.14 12.08 -29.42
N ALA A 158 -5.36 11.90 -28.12
CA ALA A 158 -4.40 11.22 -27.25
C ALA A 158 -5.11 10.42 -26.14
N THR A 159 -4.68 9.18 -25.93
CA THR A 159 -5.14 8.35 -24.82
C THR A 159 -4.07 8.25 -23.74
N VAL A 160 -4.49 7.97 -22.50
CA VAL A 160 -3.58 7.72 -21.37
C VAL A 160 -3.99 6.46 -20.63
N ASN A 161 -3.04 5.65 -20.19
CA ASN A 161 -3.31 4.47 -19.37
C ASN A 161 -3.14 4.76 -17.86
N THR A 162 -3.47 3.78 -17.02
CA THR A 162 -3.37 3.88 -15.55
C THR A 162 -1.94 4.08 -15.01
N LYS A 163 -0.92 3.93 -15.86
CA LYS A 163 0.49 4.15 -15.50
C LYS A 163 1.02 5.50 -16.02
N GLY A 164 0.13 6.36 -16.54
CA GLY A 164 0.55 7.65 -17.11
C GLY A 164 1.27 7.55 -18.45
N LEU A 165 1.14 6.42 -19.18
CA LEU A 165 1.68 6.31 -20.54
C LEU A 165 0.67 6.87 -21.53
N VAL A 166 1.04 7.95 -22.23
CA VAL A 166 0.25 8.60 -23.27
C VAL A 166 0.54 7.98 -24.61
N THR A 167 -0.49 7.81 -25.44
CA THR A 167 -0.39 7.35 -26.84
C THR A 167 -0.99 8.41 -27.77
N GLY A 168 -0.24 8.89 -28.77
CA GLY A 168 -0.74 9.77 -29.81
C GLY A 168 -1.59 9.00 -30.82
N VAL A 169 -2.86 9.40 -31.00
CA VAL A 169 -3.86 8.74 -31.86
C VAL A 169 -4.07 9.48 -33.17
N ALA A 170 -4.24 10.80 -33.12
CA ALA A 170 -4.39 11.66 -34.30
C ALA A 170 -3.76 13.04 -34.04
N PRO A 171 -3.33 13.76 -35.12
CA PRO A 171 -2.80 15.12 -34.95
C PRO A 171 -3.81 16.05 -34.28
N GLY A 172 -3.35 16.82 -33.29
CA GLY A 172 -4.18 17.74 -32.52
C GLY A 172 -3.66 17.95 -31.11
N THR A 173 -4.50 18.51 -30.25
CA THR A 173 -4.18 18.74 -28.84
C THR A 173 -5.24 18.14 -27.96
N ALA A 174 -4.83 17.47 -26.87
CA ALA A 174 -5.68 16.95 -25.80
C ALA A 174 -5.10 17.35 -24.45
N ASN A 175 -5.94 17.53 -23.44
CA ASN A 175 -5.49 17.73 -22.08
C ASN A 175 -5.58 16.41 -21.31
N ILE A 176 -4.49 16.04 -20.66
CA ILE A 176 -4.47 14.92 -19.73
C ILE A 176 -4.54 15.47 -18.32
N THR A 177 -5.51 14.98 -17.55
CA THR A 177 -5.67 15.32 -16.14
C THR A 177 -5.18 14.17 -15.29
N VAL A 178 -4.31 14.46 -14.32
CA VAL A 178 -4.00 13.58 -13.20
C VAL A 178 -4.90 13.94 -12.02
N THR A 179 -5.41 12.93 -11.30
CA THR A 179 -6.24 13.13 -10.11
C THR A 179 -5.76 12.21 -9.00
N THR A 180 -5.50 12.74 -7.81
CA THR A 180 -5.14 11.92 -6.63
C THR A 180 -6.35 11.17 -6.09
N VAL A 181 -6.16 9.93 -5.66
CA VAL A 181 -7.21 9.12 -5.00
C VAL A 181 -7.53 9.69 -3.62
N ASP A 182 -6.51 10.14 -2.89
CA ASP A 182 -6.68 10.86 -1.63
C ASP A 182 -6.81 12.36 -1.89
N GLY A 183 -7.90 12.96 -1.42
CA GLY A 183 -8.17 14.38 -1.50
C GLY A 183 -8.68 14.89 -2.86
N GLY A 184 -8.58 14.12 -3.96
CA GLY A 184 -9.10 14.51 -5.27
C GLY A 184 -8.42 15.73 -5.89
N PHE A 185 -7.15 16.00 -5.55
CA PHE A 185 -6.35 17.07 -6.15
C PHE A 185 -6.04 16.74 -7.59
N THR A 186 -6.02 17.76 -8.44
CA THR A 186 -5.82 17.60 -9.89
C THR A 186 -4.73 18.51 -10.42
N ASP A 187 -4.08 18.06 -11.48
CA ASP A 187 -3.26 18.89 -12.37
C ASP A 187 -3.47 18.47 -13.83
N VAL A 188 -3.16 19.37 -14.76
CA VAL A 188 -3.45 19.21 -16.20
C VAL A 188 -2.22 19.50 -17.03
N ILE A 189 -1.92 18.60 -17.98
CA ILE A 189 -0.87 18.80 -18.99
C ILE A 189 -1.48 18.84 -20.40
N ALA A 190 -1.06 19.81 -21.22
CA ALA A 190 -1.44 19.88 -22.63
C ALA A 190 -0.54 18.93 -23.45
N VAL A 191 -1.17 17.98 -24.16
CA VAL A 191 -0.50 17.03 -25.05
C VAL A 191 -0.78 17.39 -26.49
N THR A 192 0.28 17.66 -27.27
CA THR A 192 0.21 17.88 -28.74
C THR A 192 0.67 16.63 -29.45
N VAL A 193 -0.15 16.14 -30.39
CA VAL A 193 0.18 15.02 -31.28
C VAL A 193 0.48 15.58 -32.69
N GLU A 194 1.64 15.23 -33.26
CA GLU A 194 2.13 15.69 -34.57
C GLU A 194 2.81 14.57 -35.38
#